data_66c2ddb2ade28c09698b39a60b11e767
#
_entry.id   66c2ddb2ade28c09698b39a60b11e767
#
_cell.length_a   1.000
_cell.length_b   1.000
_cell.length_c   1.000
_cell.angle_alpha   90.00
_cell.angle_beta   90.00
_cell.angle_gamma   90.00
#
_symmetry.space_group_name_H-M   'P 1'
#
loop_
_entity.id
_entity.type
_entity.pdbx_description
1 polymer ?
#
loop_
_entity_poly.entity_id
_entity_poly.type
_entity_poly.pdbx_seq_one_letter_code
_entity_poly.pdbx_strand_id
1 'polypeptide(L)'
;MSEVLSVKEKIGYGMGDAASHIIFDNVMLYMMFFYTDIFGIPAGFVGTMFLLARALDAISDPCMGLIADRTRSRWGKFRPWILFGAIPFGIVCVLAYTTPDLSLNGKMVYAAVTYTLLTLLYTVVNIPYCALGGVITNDPTQRISLQSWRFVLATAGGMLSTVLMMPLVNLIGGDDKAFGFQGGIAVLSVVAFLMLAFCFFTTKERIQVPPSTTSMREDLRDIWQNDQWRIVGVLTILNILAVCVRGGTMMYYCTWIMGSPEVFVAFLTTYCVGNLIGSALAKPLTDWKCKVSIFWWTNAALAVVSVAMFFVPMHATVLMFGFIFVIGVLHQLVTPIQWVMMSDTVDYGEWTNGKRLTGISFAGTLFVLKLGLALGGAMIGWMLAGGGYDAAAKTQNSATISIIIGLFTLAPAVCYVLSAIIAKRYYTLKTPFLTKILGELAQGARRNQQEFENLPVSKELKN
;
A
#
# COMPACT_ATOMS: atom_id res chain seq x y z
N MET A 1 -5.68 36.82 2.95
CA MET A 1 -6.72 35.88 3.39
C MET A 1 -6.45 34.55 2.72
N SER A 2 -6.22 33.49 3.48
CA SER A 2 -6.08 32.13 2.91
C SER A 2 -7.42 31.73 2.27
N GLU A 3 -7.36 31.33 1.00
CA GLU A 3 -8.54 30.87 0.29
C GLU A 3 -9.00 29.54 0.91
N VAL A 4 -10.21 29.49 1.43
CA VAL A 4 -10.80 28.25 1.96
C VAL A 4 -11.18 27.37 0.79
N LEU A 5 -10.68 26.11 0.76
CA LEU A 5 -11.01 25.16 -0.28
C LEU A 5 -12.48 24.74 -0.18
N SER A 6 -13.15 24.67 -1.32
CA SER A 6 -14.51 24.14 -1.38
C SER A 6 -14.54 22.64 -1.08
N VAL A 7 -15.63 22.15 -0.52
CA VAL A 7 -15.83 20.70 -0.30
C VAL A 7 -15.76 19.93 -1.62
N LYS A 8 -16.26 20.51 -2.70
CA LYS A 8 -16.18 19.93 -4.05
C LYS A 8 -14.74 19.70 -4.49
N GLU A 9 -13.82 20.63 -4.25
CA GLU A 9 -12.41 20.48 -4.58
C GLU A 9 -11.73 19.43 -3.72
N LYS A 10 -12.04 19.35 -2.43
CA LYS A 10 -11.55 18.32 -1.51
C LYS A 10 -11.99 16.91 -1.92
N ILE A 11 -13.28 16.77 -2.27
CA ILE A 11 -13.82 15.52 -2.80
C ILE A 11 -13.18 15.17 -4.13
N GLY A 12 -13.04 16.12 -5.05
CA GLY A 12 -12.41 15.92 -6.34
C GLY A 12 -10.95 15.44 -6.22
N TYR A 13 -10.19 16.05 -5.32
CA TYR A 13 -8.84 15.60 -5.04
C TYR A 13 -8.82 14.18 -4.44
N GLY A 14 -9.68 13.88 -3.50
CA GLY A 14 -9.80 12.54 -2.91
C GLY A 14 -10.24 11.48 -3.92
N MET A 15 -11.09 11.84 -4.87
CA MET A 15 -11.52 10.96 -5.97
C MET A 15 -10.36 10.49 -6.84
N GLY A 16 -9.33 11.31 -7.05
CA GLY A 16 -8.13 10.93 -7.80
C GLY A 16 -7.38 9.77 -7.15
N ASP A 17 -7.23 9.79 -5.84
CA ASP A 17 -6.59 8.70 -5.10
C ASP A 17 -7.50 7.45 -5.01
N ALA A 18 -8.79 7.65 -4.81
CA ALA A 18 -9.76 6.56 -4.85
C ALA A 18 -9.73 5.82 -6.21
N ALA A 19 -9.62 6.54 -7.31
CA ALA A 19 -9.49 5.96 -8.65
C ALA A 19 -8.22 5.10 -8.79
N SER A 20 -7.09 5.58 -8.28
CA SER A 20 -5.84 4.84 -8.26
C SER A 20 -5.93 3.58 -7.40
N HIS A 21 -6.58 3.67 -6.25
CA HIS A 21 -6.82 2.52 -5.35
C HIS A 21 -7.76 1.48 -5.95
N ILE A 22 -8.77 1.87 -6.72
CA ILE A 22 -9.65 0.94 -7.43
C ILE A 22 -8.84 -0.03 -8.28
N ILE A 23 -7.88 0.48 -9.04
CA ILE A 23 -7.03 -0.35 -9.89
C ILE A 23 -5.96 -1.08 -9.07
N PHE A 24 -5.23 -0.35 -8.25
CA PHE A 24 -4.11 -0.88 -7.48
C PHE A 24 -4.51 -2.01 -6.51
N ASP A 25 -5.56 -1.81 -5.74
CA ASP A 25 -6.01 -2.78 -4.74
C ASP A 25 -6.55 -4.06 -5.41
N ASN A 26 -7.23 -3.93 -6.55
CA ASN A 26 -7.65 -5.09 -7.34
C ASN A 26 -6.48 -5.85 -7.94
N VAL A 27 -5.46 -5.16 -8.45
CA VAL A 27 -4.22 -5.79 -8.93
C VAL A 27 -3.53 -6.54 -7.79
N MET A 28 -3.40 -5.92 -6.63
CA MET A 28 -2.76 -6.52 -5.47
C MET A 28 -3.48 -7.78 -4.97
N LEU A 29 -4.80 -7.76 -5.00
CA LEU A 29 -5.62 -8.85 -4.46
C LEU A 29 -5.85 -9.99 -5.46
N TYR A 30 -6.09 -9.70 -6.73
CA TYR A 30 -6.57 -10.67 -7.70
C TYR A 30 -5.55 -11.04 -8.80
N MET A 31 -4.53 -10.22 -9.06
CA MET A 31 -3.71 -10.41 -10.25
C MET A 31 -2.90 -11.70 -10.23
N MET A 32 -2.37 -12.12 -9.07
CA MET A 32 -1.68 -13.40 -8.95
C MET A 32 -2.63 -14.56 -9.29
N PHE A 33 -3.81 -14.57 -8.71
CA PHE A 33 -4.84 -15.60 -8.98
C PHE A 33 -5.28 -15.58 -10.44
N PHE A 34 -5.52 -14.40 -11.01
CA PHE A 34 -5.89 -14.24 -12.41
C PHE A 34 -4.83 -14.85 -13.32
N TYR A 35 -3.56 -14.54 -13.12
CA TYR A 35 -2.49 -15.06 -13.96
C TYR A 35 -2.30 -16.57 -13.82
N THR A 36 -2.41 -17.12 -12.63
CA THR A 36 -2.20 -18.54 -12.40
C THR A 36 -3.42 -19.38 -12.78
N ASP A 37 -4.60 -19.02 -12.30
CA ASP A 37 -5.80 -19.86 -12.39
C ASP A 37 -6.67 -19.55 -13.62
N ILE A 38 -6.70 -18.30 -14.07
CA ILE A 38 -7.52 -17.88 -15.22
C ILE A 38 -6.72 -17.88 -16.51
N PHE A 39 -5.54 -17.26 -16.51
CA PHE A 39 -4.69 -17.18 -17.70
C PHE A 39 -3.79 -18.40 -17.89
N GLY A 40 -3.42 -19.08 -16.81
CA GLY A 40 -2.65 -20.33 -16.87
C GLY A 40 -1.14 -20.13 -16.98
N ILE A 41 -0.60 -19.07 -16.40
CA ILE A 41 0.84 -18.81 -16.34
C ILE A 41 1.45 -19.44 -15.09
N PRO A 42 2.69 -19.97 -15.14
CA PRO A 42 3.37 -20.50 -13.95
C PRO A 42 3.51 -19.47 -12.84
N ALA A 43 3.19 -19.86 -11.60
CA ALA A 43 3.21 -18.97 -10.44
C ALA A 43 4.60 -18.38 -10.17
N GLY A 44 5.67 -19.15 -10.38
CA GLY A 44 7.05 -18.67 -10.21
C GLY A 44 7.43 -17.55 -11.17
N PHE A 45 6.98 -17.63 -12.41
CA PHE A 45 7.15 -16.55 -13.39
C PHE A 45 6.41 -15.29 -12.97
N VAL A 46 5.18 -15.41 -12.51
CA VAL A 46 4.37 -14.27 -12.05
C VAL A 46 5.03 -13.58 -10.86
N GLY A 47 5.53 -14.34 -9.89
CA GLY A 47 6.24 -13.78 -8.74
C GLY A 47 7.50 -13.01 -9.14
N THR A 48 8.30 -13.56 -10.04
CA THR A 48 9.49 -12.90 -10.60
C THR A 48 9.13 -11.64 -11.38
N MET A 49 8.08 -11.70 -12.18
CA MET A 49 7.55 -10.55 -12.94
C MET A 49 7.14 -9.40 -12.00
N PHE A 50 6.46 -9.71 -10.91
CA PHE A 50 6.08 -8.69 -9.92
C PHE A 50 7.30 -8.03 -9.28
N LEU A 51 8.31 -8.81 -8.94
CA LEU A 51 9.55 -8.26 -8.37
C LEU A 51 10.30 -7.34 -9.34
N LEU A 52 10.47 -7.78 -10.60
CA LEU A 52 11.14 -6.98 -11.63
C LEU A 52 10.39 -5.71 -11.97
N ALA A 53 9.06 -5.74 -12.02
CA ALA A 53 8.25 -4.55 -12.25
C ALA A 53 8.43 -3.51 -11.13
N ARG A 54 8.56 -3.95 -9.88
CA ARG A 54 8.85 -3.02 -8.77
C ARG A 54 10.26 -2.45 -8.83
N ALA A 55 11.24 -3.23 -9.27
CA ALA A 55 12.59 -2.70 -9.53
C ALA A 55 12.58 -1.60 -10.59
N LEU A 56 11.72 -1.73 -11.60
CA LEU A 56 11.53 -0.71 -12.62
C LEU A 56 10.93 0.59 -12.04
N ASP A 57 10.04 0.50 -11.07
CA ASP A 57 9.46 1.66 -10.38
C ASP A 57 10.54 2.53 -9.69
N ALA A 58 11.62 1.94 -9.21
CA ALA A 58 12.74 2.67 -8.64
C ALA A 58 13.38 3.67 -9.60
N ILE A 59 13.28 3.39 -10.90
CA ILE A 59 13.80 4.24 -11.98
C ILE A 59 12.68 5.14 -12.52
N SER A 60 11.50 4.58 -12.76
CA SER A 60 10.40 5.30 -13.41
C SER A 60 9.78 6.38 -12.52
N ASP A 61 9.71 6.19 -11.21
CA ASP A 61 9.12 7.17 -10.30
C ASP A 61 9.90 8.50 -10.27
N PRO A 62 11.23 8.52 -10.08
CA PRO A 62 12.01 9.75 -10.18
C PRO A 62 11.97 10.37 -11.57
N CYS A 63 12.03 9.57 -12.63
CA CYS A 63 11.94 10.07 -14.01
C CYS A 63 10.60 10.77 -14.25
N MET A 64 9.50 10.20 -13.81
CA MET A 64 8.18 10.82 -13.95
C MET A 64 8.07 12.11 -13.13
N GLY A 65 8.64 12.14 -11.93
CA GLY A 65 8.72 13.35 -11.12
C GLY A 65 9.43 14.49 -11.87
N LEU A 66 10.56 14.20 -12.50
CA LEU A 66 11.31 15.17 -13.30
C LEU A 66 10.53 15.64 -14.54
N ILE A 67 9.85 14.72 -15.22
CA ILE A 67 9.03 15.05 -16.40
C ILE A 67 7.86 15.94 -16.00
N ALA A 68 7.16 15.60 -14.93
CA ALA A 68 6.05 16.39 -14.40
C ALA A 68 6.50 17.79 -13.98
N ASP A 69 7.66 17.88 -13.31
CA ASP A 69 8.23 19.16 -12.88
C ASP A 69 8.59 20.09 -14.02
N ARG A 70 8.92 19.55 -15.18
CA ARG A 70 9.25 20.32 -16.39
C ARG A 70 8.06 20.59 -17.29
N THR A 71 6.91 20.00 -17.00
CA THR A 71 5.70 20.18 -17.80
C THR A 71 5.17 21.60 -17.66
N ARG A 72 4.83 22.21 -18.78
CA ARG A 72 4.17 23.52 -18.86
C ARG A 72 2.98 23.41 -19.81
N SER A 73 1.79 23.71 -19.29
CA SER A 73 0.57 23.69 -20.11
C SER A 73 -0.44 24.74 -19.62
N ARG A 74 -1.43 25.01 -20.46
CA ARG A 74 -2.55 25.90 -20.09
C ARG A 74 -3.41 25.36 -18.93
N TRP A 75 -3.35 24.05 -18.67
CA TRP A 75 -4.12 23.39 -17.60
C TRP A 75 -3.34 23.22 -16.29
N GLY A 76 -2.09 23.65 -16.26
CA GLY A 76 -1.19 23.50 -15.12
C GLY A 76 -0.03 22.54 -15.40
N LYS A 77 0.70 22.22 -14.33
CA LYS A 77 1.91 21.41 -14.38
C LYS A 77 1.59 19.91 -14.22
N PHE A 78 0.75 19.56 -13.24
CA PHE A 78 0.44 18.18 -12.85
C PHE A 78 -0.91 17.68 -13.37
N ARG A 79 -1.90 18.57 -13.44
CA ARG A 79 -3.27 18.21 -13.84
C ARG A 79 -3.40 17.54 -15.21
N PRO A 80 -2.68 17.97 -16.26
CA PRO A 80 -2.77 17.33 -17.59
C PRO A 80 -2.42 15.84 -17.55
N TRP A 81 -1.42 15.46 -16.75
CA TRP A 81 -1.00 14.06 -16.61
C TRP A 81 -2.10 13.18 -16.02
N ILE A 82 -2.88 13.72 -15.10
CA ILE A 82 -4.00 13.01 -14.47
C ILE A 82 -5.08 12.69 -15.51
N LEU A 83 -5.49 13.66 -16.30
CA LEU A 83 -6.54 13.46 -17.31
C LEU A 83 -6.08 12.62 -18.50
N PHE A 84 -5.00 13.05 -19.14
CA PHE A 84 -4.51 12.38 -20.36
C PHE A 84 -3.83 11.05 -20.09
N GLY A 85 -3.22 10.88 -18.93
CA GLY A 85 -2.68 9.59 -18.48
C GLY A 85 -3.76 8.57 -18.11
N ALA A 86 -4.93 9.03 -17.69
CA ALA A 86 -6.04 8.15 -17.30
C ALA A 86 -6.56 7.31 -18.48
N ILE A 87 -6.54 7.83 -19.70
CA ILE A 87 -7.01 7.12 -20.90
C ILE A 87 -6.17 5.88 -21.19
N PRO A 88 -4.84 5.98 -21.43
CA PRO A 88 -4.01 4.81 -21.66
C PRO A 88 -3.95 3.89 -20.43
N PHE A 89 -4.02 4.43 -19.20
CA PHE A 89 -4.04 3.65 -17.97
C PHE A 89 -5.26 2.72 -17.93
N GLY A 90 -6.46 3.22 -18.20
CA GLY A 90 -7.68 2.41 -18.26
C GLY A 90 -7.63 1.35 -19.36
N ILE A 91 -7.14 1.71 -20.56
CA ILE A 91 -7.01 0.78 -21.69
C ILE A 91 -6.06 -0.36 -21.35
N VAL A 92 -4.87 -0.06 -20.83
CA VAL A 92 -3.87 -1.08 -20.48
C VAL A 92 -4.33 -1.92 -19.30
N CYS A 93 -5.09 -1.37 -18.37
CA CYS A 93 -5.69 -2.13 -17.28
C CYS A 93 -6.63 -3.23 -17.81
N VAL A 94 -7.47 -2.91 -18.78
CA VAL A 94 -8.32 -3.91 -19.45
C VAL A 94 -7.49 -4.91 -20.23
N LEU A 95 -6.46 -4.49 -20.95
CA LEU A 95 -5.56 -5.39 -21.67
C LEU A 95 -4.82 -6.35 -20.75
N ALA A 96 -4.41 -5.90 -19.58
CA ALA A 96 -3.74 -6.75 -18.57
C ALA A 96 -4.64 -7.89 -18.06
N TYR A 97 -5.95 -7.67 -18.01
CA TYR A 97 -6.94 -8.67 -17.64
C TYR A 97 -7.59 -9.39 -18.85
N THR A 98 -7.03 -9.22 -20.03
CA THR A 98 -7.46 -9.96 -21.23
C THR A 98 -6.68 -11.26 -21.37
N THR A 99 -7.34 -12.30 -21.80
CA THR A 99 -6.77 -13.65 -21.98
C THR A 99 -6.72 -14.03 -23.46
N PRO A 100 -5.76 -13.52 -24.26
CA PRO A 100 -5.62 -13.91 -25.65
C PRO A 100 -5.23 -15.39 -25.76
N ASP A 101 -5.70 -16.05 -26.80
CA ASP A 101 -5.36 -17.45 -27.08
C ASP A 101 -3.96 -17.52 -27.73
N LEU A 102 -2.96 -17.76 -26.90
CA LEU A 102 -1.55 -17.81 -27.23
C LEU A 102 -0.90 -19.09 -26.70
N SER A 103 0.27 -19.44 -27.21
CA SER A 103 1.13 -20.44 -26.60
C SER A 103 1.55 -20.02 -25.20
N LEU A 104 2.04 -20.94 -24.37
CA LEU A 104 2.47 -20.62 -23.01
C LEU A 104 3.52 -19.49 -22.99
N ASN A 105 4.53 -19.56 -23.87
CA ASN A 105 5.55 -18.49 -23.98
C ASN A 105 4.92 -17.17 -24.43
N GLY A 106 3.99 -17.19 -25.35
CA GLY A 106 3.23 -16.02 -25.80
C GLY A 106 2.41 -15.38 -24.67
N LYS A 107 1.76 -16.20 -23.85
CA LYS A 107 1.02 -15.73 -22.67
C LYS A 107 1.95 -15.07 -21.64
N MET A 108 3.13 -15.66 -21.39
CA MET A 108 4.12 -15.12 -20.48
C MET A 108 4.65 -13.75 -20.95
N VAL A 109 4.96 -13.63 -22.24
CA VAL A 109 5.40 -12.34 -22.83
C VAL A 109 4.27 -11.31 -22.77
N TYR A 110 3.05 -11.69 -23.13
CA TYR A 110 1.88 -10.82 -23.06
C TYR A 110 1.64 -10.28 -21.65
N ALA A 111 1.68 -11.15 -20.66
CA ALA A 111 1.52 -10.78 -19.26
C ALA A 111 2.64 -9.83 -18.80
N ALA A 112 3.90 -10.13 -19.13
CA ALA A 112 5.04 -9.28 -18.78
C ALA A 112 4.92 -7.88 -19.40
N VAL A 113 4.57 -7.79 -20.67
CA VAL A 113 4.43 -6.50 -21.37
C VAL A 113 3.26 -5.69 -20.82
N THR A 114 2.09 -6.29 -20.70
CA THR A 114 0.89 -5.58 -20.22
C THR A 114 1.00 -5.17 -18.77
N TYR A 115 1.55 -6.02 -17.90
CA TYR A 115 1.76 -5.68 -16.49
C TYR A 115 2.80 -4.56 -16.32
N THR A 116 3.90 -4.61 -17.06
CA THR A 116 4.92 -3.56 -17.05
C THR A 116 4.34 -2.22 -17.51
N LEU A 117 3.57 -2.22 -18.60
CA LEU A 117 2.88 -1.01 -19.08
C LEU A 117 1.87 -0.48 -18.05
N LEU A 118 1.14 -1.37 -17.39
CA LEU A 118 0.19 -0.99 -16.34
C LEU A 118 0.89 -0.27 -15.19
N THR A 119 2.01 -0.80 -14.72
CA THR A 119 2.79 -0.18 -13.63
C THR A 119 3.41 1.15 -14.05
N LEU A 120 3.91 1.27 -15.27
CA LEU A 120 4.44 2.53 -15.81
C LEU A 120 3.35 3.60 -15.93
N LEU A 121 2.16 3.25 -16.41
CA LEU A 121 1.05 4.18 -16.53
C LEU A 121 0.45 4.54 -15.18
N TYR A 122 0.46 3.63 -14.22
CA TYR A 122 0.14 3.96 -12.83
C TYR A 122 1.07 5.05 -12.29
N THR A 123 2.37 4.93 -12.53
CA THR A 123 3.37 5.96 -12.17
C THR A 123 3.09 7.29 -12.86
N VAL A 124 2.76 7.28 -14.15
CA VAL A 124 2.44 8.49 -14.93
C VAL A 124 1.24 9.25 -14.34
N VAL A 125 0.26 8.56 -13.81
CA VAL A 125 -0.93 9.18 -13.18
C VAL A 125 -0.67 9.53 -11.72
N ASN A 126 -0.07 8.62 -10.96
CA ASN A 126 0.02 8.73 -9.50
C ASN A 126 1.09 9.73 -9.04
N ILE A 127 2.24 9.81 -9.68
CA ILE A 127 3.31 10.74 -9.29
C ILE A 127 2.89 12.20 -9.44
N PRO A 128 2.34 12.64 -10.60
CA PRO A 128 1.79 14.00 -10.72
C PRO A 128 0.61 14.24 -9.77
N TYR A 129 -0.21 13.24 -9.50
CA TYR A 129 -1.32 13.36 -8.56
C TYR A 129 -0.83 13.66 -7.13
N CYS A 130 0.18 12.94 -6.66
CA CYS A 130 0.77 13.19 -5.34
C CYS A 130 1.41 14.58 -5.26
N ALA A 131 2.08 15.02 -6.33
CA ALA A 131 2.67 16.34 -6.42
C ALA A 131 1.61 17.45 -6.44
N LEU A 132 0.46 17.21 -7.08
CA LEU A 132 -0.68 18.14 -7.11
C LEU A 132 -1.14 18.53 -5.71
N GLY A 133 -1.17 17.60 -4.78
CA GLY A 133 -1.55 17.87 -3.38
C GLY A 133 -0.70 18.92 -2.69
N GLY A 134 0.55 19.08 -3.11
CA GLY A 134 1.47 20.10 -2.59
C GLY A 134 1.26 21.50 -3.16
N VAL A 135 0.54 21.65 -4.26
CA VAL A 135 0.37 22.92 -4.98
C VAL A 135 -1.06 23.47 -4.98
N ILE A 136 -2.00 22.77 -4.35
CA ILE A 136 -3.41 23.21 -4.27
C ILE A 136 -3.56 24.37 -3.28
N THR A 137 -2.91 24.29 -2.10
CA THR A 137 -3.04 25.31 -1.06
C THR A 137 -1.76 25.44 -0.22
N ASN A 138 -1.49 26.66 0.28
CA ASN A 138 -0.43 26.95 1.25
C ASN A 138 -0.90 26.87 2.71
N ASP A 139 -2.22 26.87 2.94
CA ASP A 139 -2.76 26.86 4.29
C ASP A 139 -2.58 25.47 4.93
N PRO A 140 -1.83 25.35 6.05
CA PRO A 140 -1.64 24.06 6.71
C PRO A 140 -2.94 23.38 7.13
N THR A 141 -3.93 24.14 7.59
CA THR A 141 -5.24 23.62 8.02
C THR A 141 -6.00 23.04 6.82
N GLN A 142 -6.00 23.75 5.69
CA GLN A 142 -6.63 23.26 4.46
C GLN A 142 -5.90 22.04 3.89
N ARG A 143 -4.58 21.98 4.01
CA ARG A 143 -3.80 20.79 3.62
C ARG A 143 -4.19 19.54 4.43
N ILE A 144 -4.33 19.68 5.74
CA ILE A 144 -4.78 18.58 6.61
C ILE A 144 -6.16 18.12 6.22
N SER A 145 -7.10 19.04 6.01
CA SER A 145 -8.44 18.72 5.56
C SER A 145 -8.46 18.02 4.20
N LEU A 146 -7.67 18.51 3.25
CA LEU A 146 -7.54 17.93 1.91
C LEU A 146 -7.02 16.48 1.98
N GLN A 147 -5.99 16.23 2.75
CA GLN A 147 -5.43 14.88 2.94
C GLN A 147 -6.41 13.96 3.68
N SER A 148 -7.15 14.45 4.65
CA SER A 148 -8.18 13.66 5.34
C SER A 148 -9.27 13.18 4.39
N TRP A 149 -9.77 14.05 3.54
CA TRP A 149 -10.73 13.67 2.48
C TRP A 149 -10.13 12.64 1.51
N ARG A 150 -8.87 12.85 1.13
CA ARG A 150 -8.14 11.92 0.27
C ARG A 150 -8.10 10.51 0.86
N PHE A 151 -7.65 10.37 2.10
CA PHE A 151 -7.50 9.05 2.73
C PHE A 151 -8.84 8.34 2.96
N VAL A 152 -9.87 9.07 3.37
CA VAL A 152 -11.21 8.49 3.55
C VAL A 152 -11.76 7.96 2.22
N LEU A 153 -11.69 8.76 1.17
CA LEU A 153 -12.21 8.36 -0.15
C LEU A 153 -11.37 7.24 -0.78
N ALA A 154 -10.05 7.28 -0.64
CA ALA A 154 -9.15 6.25 -1.13
C ALA A 154 -9.43 4.90 -0.46
N THR A 155 -9.54 4.88 0.86
CA THR A 155 -9.83 3.67 1.63
C THR A 155 -11.22 3.11 1.28
N ALA A 156 -12.24 3.95 1.27
CA ALA A 156 -13.58 3.52 0.93
C ALA A 156 -13.69 3.01 -0.52
N GLY A 157 -13.08 3.72 -1.47
CA GLY A 157 -13.08 3.34 -2.88
C GLY A 157 -12.35 2.03 -3.13
N GLY A 158 -11.18 1.85 -2.54
CA GLY A 158 -10.39 0.62 -2.65
C GLY A 158 -11.12 -0.59 -2.07
N MET A 159 -11.63 -0.48 -0.85
CA MET A 159 -12.40 -1.56 -0.21
C MET A 159 -13.65 -1.92 -0.99
N LEU A 160 -14.44 -0.94 -1.38
CA LEU A 160 -15.68 -1.17 -2.11
C LEU A 160 -15.40 -1.86 -3.46
N SER A 161 -14.40 -1.40 -4.20
CA SER A 161 -14.06 -1.96 -5.51
C SER A 161 -13.56 -3.41 -5.41
N THR A 162 -12.77 -3.74 -4.41
CA THR A 162 -12.28 -5.12 -4.22
C THR A 162 -13.40 -6.08 -3.82
N VAL A 163 -14.32 -5.64 -2.97
CA VAL A 163 -15.51 -6.43 -2.60
C VAL A 163 -16.45 -6.62 -3.79
N LEU A 164 -16.62 -5.60 -4.62
CA LEU A 164 -17.51 -5.67 -5.80
C LEU A 164 -16.91 -6.40 -7.00
N MET A 165 -15.60 -6.64 -7.03
CA MET A 165 -14.94 -7.25 -8.20
C MET A 165 -15.50 -8.64 -8.53
N MET A 166 -15.56 -9.55 -7.56
CA MET A 166 -16.07 -10.91 -7.82
C MET A 166 -17.55 -10.96 -8.16
N PRO A 167 -18.44 -10.20 -7.51
CA PRO A 167 -19.82 -10.08 -7.97
C PRO A 167 -19.94 -9.58 -9.42
N LEU A 168 -19.11 -8.62 -9.85
CA LEU A 168 -19.06 -8.17 -11.24
C LEU A 168 -18.55 -9.27 -12.18
N VAL A 169 -17.53 -10.00 -11.80
CA VAL A 169 -17.00 -11.13 -12.56
C VAL A 169 -18.09 -12.20 -12.78
N ASN A 170 -18.82 -12.54 -11.73
CA ASN A 170 -19.90 -13.51 -11.80
C ASN A 170 -21.10 -13.02 -12.62
N LEU A 171 -21.46 -11.75 -12.50
CA LEU A 171 -22.58 -11.15 -13.23
C LEU A 171 -22.29 -11.05 -14.74
N ILE A 172 -21.09 -10.63 -15.11
CA ILE A 172 -20.70 -10.36 -16.50
C ILE A 172 -20.29 -11.66 -17.20
N GLY A 173 -19.48 -12.49 -16.55
CA GLY A 173 -18.89 -13.69 -17.16
C GLY A 173 -19.70 -14.96 -16.94
N GLY A 174 -20.51 -15.04 -15.90
CA GLY A 174 -21.19 -16.28 -15.51
C GLY A 174 -20.19 -17.42 -15.31
N ASP A 175 -20.22 -18.41 -16.15
CA ASP A 175 -19.31 -19.56 -16.12
C ASP A 175 -17.93 -19.26 -16.75
N ASP A 176 -17.85 -18.23 -17.59
CA ASP A 176 -16.59 -17.76 -18.20
C ASP A 176 -15.92 -16.71 -17.30
N LYS A 177 -15.04 -17.18 -16.42
CA LYS A 177 -14.32 -16.30 -15.48
C LYS A 177 -13.36 -15.35 -16.17
N ALA A 178 -12.74 -15.75 -17.27
CA ALA A 178 -11.82 -14.89 -18.04
C ALA A 178 -12.57 -13.67 -18.60
N PHE A 179 -13.72 -13.88 -19.22
CA PHE A 179 -14.56 -12.80 -19.70
C PHE A 179 -15.12 -11.96 -18.54
N GLY A 180 -15.46 -12.58 -17.42
CA GLY A 180 -15.91 -11.92 -16.22
C GLY A 180 -14.87 -10.96 -15.63
N PHE A 181 -13.62 -11.38 -15.51
CA PHE A 181 -12.52 -10.52 -15.06
C PHE A 181 -12.27 -9.36 -16.00
N GLN A 182 -12.24 -9.62 -17.31
CA GLN A 182 -12.09 -8.55 -18.30
C GLN A 182 -13.22 -7.52 -18.22
N GLY A 183 -14.46 -7.97 -18.16
CA GLY A 183 -15.63 -7.10 -18.06
C GLY A 183 -15.69 -6.35 -16.74
N GLY A 184 -15.40 -7.02 -15.63
CA GLY A 184 -15.37 -6.42 -14.31
C GLY A 184 -14.33 -5.30 -14.19
N ILE A 185 -13.12 -5.55 -14.64
CA ILE A 185 -12.07 -4.53 -14.64
C ILE A 185 -12.36 -3.40 -15.62
N ALA A 186 -13.02 -3.69 -16.74
CA ALA A 186 -13.44 -2.66 -17.70
C ALA A 186 -14.43 -1.68 -17.05
N VAL A 187 -15.42 -2.18 -16.32
CA VAL A 187 -16.36 -1.34 -15.57
C VAL A 187 -15.63 -0.50 -14.54
N LEU A 188 -14.77 -1.11 -13.74
CA LEU A 188 -13.98 -0.39 -12.74
C LEU A 188 -13.02 0.63 -13.34
N SER A 189 -12.44 0.34 -14.50
CA SER A 189 -11.58 1.27 -15.24
C SER A 189 -12.33 2.48 -15.76
N VAL A 190 -13.56 2.30 -16.23
CA VAL A 190 -14.43 3.42 -16.62
C VAL A 190 -14.78 4.30 -15.42
N VAL A 191 -15.13 3.69 -14.30
CA VAL A 191 -15.39 4.43 -13.05
C VAL A 191 -14.15 5.19 -12.59
N ALA A 192 -12.98 4.56 -12.61
CA ALA A 192 -11.71 5.21 -12.27
C ALA A 192 -11.38 6.38 -13.20
N PHE A 193 -11.60 6.22 -14.50
CA PHE A 193 -11.43 7.30 -15.46
C PHE A 193 -12.34 8.51 -15.15
N LEU A 194 -13.61 8.25 -14.88
CA LEU A 194 -14.56 9.31 -14.54
C LEU A 194 -14.15 10.05 -13.25
N MET A 195 -13.65 9.32 -12.26
CA MET A 195 -13.16 9.88 -11.02
C MET A 195 -11.89 10.73 -11.21
N LEU A 196 -10.96 10.28 -12.05
CA LEU A 196 -9.75 11.05 -12.42
C LEU A 196 -10.12 12.31 -13.21
N ALA A 197 -11.07 12.22 -14.13
CA ALA A 197 -11.59 13.37 -14.86
C ALA A 197 -12.24 14.39 -13.91
N PHE A 198 -13.01 13.92 -12.93
CA PHE A 198 -13.60 14.77 -11.89
C PHE A 198 -12.52 15.45 -11.05
N CYS A 199 -11.47 14.75 -10.70
CA CYS A 199 -10.30 15.32 -10.02
C CYS A 199 -9.67 16.44 -10.86
N PHE A 200 -9.46 16.21 -12.15
CA PHE A 200 -8.92 17.21 -13.06
C PHE A 200 -9.80 18.47 -13.11
N PHE A 201 -11.10 18.33 -13.28
CA PHE A 201 -12.01 19.47 -13.45
C PHE A 201 -12.28 20.27 -12.16
N THR A 202 -12.09 19.66 -11.00
CA THR A 202 -12.41 20.30 -9.71
C THR A 202 -11.21 20.88 -8.99
N THR A 203 -9.99 20.47 -9.33
CA THR A 203 -8.76 20.94 -8.67
C THR A 203 -8.12 22.09 -9.43
N LYS A 204 -7.38 22.93 -8.71
CA LYS A 204 -6.61 24.04 -9.28
C LYS A 204 -5.22 24.07 -8.65
N GLU A 205 -4.21 24.31 -9.49
CA GLU A 205 -2.84 24.57 -9.03
C GLU A 205 -2.67 26.05 -8.72
N ARG A 206 -2.48 26.37 -7.41
CA ARG A 206 -2.36 27.76 -6.95
C ARG A 206 -0.94 28.18 -6.60
N ILE A 207 -0.07 27.19 -6.36
CA ILE A 207 1.29 27.44 -5.88
C ILE A 207 2.28 27.07 -6.97
N GLN A 208 3.22 27.99 -7.21
CA GLN A 208 4.40 27.69 -8.02
C GLN A 208 5.54 27.28 -7.10
N VAL A 209 5.99 26.05 -7.20
CA VAL A 209 7.13 25.53 -6.44
C VAL A 209 8.41 25.89 -7.18
N PRO A 210 9.34 26.64 -6.55
CA PRO A 210 10.67 26.89 -7.13
C PRO A 210 11.43 25.57 -7.27
N PRO A 211 12.32 25.42 -8.25
CA PRO A 211 13.15 24.25 -8.40
C PRO A 211 14.02 24.03 -7.14
N SER A 212 14.17 22.76 -6.76
CA SER A 212 15.03 22.37 -5.63
C SER A 212 16.48 22.81 -5.89
N THR A 213 17.10 23.46 -4.91
CA THR A 213 18.50 23.91 -4.97
C THR A 213 19.50 22.87 -4.50
N THR A 214 19.03 21.76 -3.89
CA THR A 214 19.88 20.69 -3.37
C THR A 214 19.99 19.53 -4.36
N SER A 215 21.15 18.87 -4.34
CA SER A 215 21.37 17.65 -5.11
C SER A 215 20.57 16.49 -4.52
N MET A 216 19.86 15.72 -5.36
CA MET A 216 19.15 14.51 -4.94
C MET A 216 20.07 13.52 -4.22
N ARG A 217 21.35 13.46 -4.60
CA ARG A 217 22.33 12.57 -3.97
C ARG A 217 22.63 12.97 -2.53
N GLU A 218 22.71 14.27 -2.24
CA GLU A 218 22.91 14.79 -0.88
C GLU A 218 21.69 14.53 0.00
N ASP A 219 20.50 14.76 -0.52
CA ASP A 219 19.25 14.51 0.19
C ASP A 219 19.07 13.03 0.51
N LEU A 220 19.41 12.13 -0.41
CA LEU A 220 19.39 10.68 -0.18
C LEU A 220 20.40 10.26 0.89
N ARG A 221 21.59 10.87 0.89
CA ARG A 221 22.60 10.63 1.92
C ARG A 221 22.11 11.07 3.30
N ASP A 222 21.54 12.28 3.38
CA ASP A 222 21.06 12.86 4.64
C ASP A 222 19.89 12.04 5.21
N ILE A 223 18.98 11.56 4.35
CA ILE A 223 17.89 10.67 4.78
C ILE A 223 18.41 9.32 5.28
N TRP A 224 19.42 8.76 4.61
CA TRP A 224 20.00 7.49 5.03
C TRP A 224 20.70 7.59 6.39
N GLN A 225 21.18 8.77 6.76
CA GLN A 225 21.76 9.02 8.09
C GLN A 225 20.71 9.07 9.20
N ASN A 226 19.43 9.26 8.87
CA ASN A 226 18.34 9.23 9.83
C ASN A 226 18.03 7.78 10.22
N ASP A 227 18.51 7.36 11.38
CA ASP A 227 18.35 6.00 11.89
C ASP A 227 16.87 5.64 12.15
N GLN A 228 16.08 6.58 12.65
CA GLN A 228 14.66 6.35 12.91
C GLN A 228 13.86 6.20 11.61
N TRP A 229 14.20 6.94 10.57
CA TRP A 229 13.61 6.74 9.25
C TRP A 229 13.90 5.34 8.69
N ARG A 230 15.13 4.85 8.84
CA ARG A 230 15.49 3.48 8.43
C ARG A 230 14.70 2.43 9.18
N ILE A 231 14.49 2.62 10.50
CA ILE A 231 13.69 1.71 11.32
C ILE A 231 12.24 1.69 10.85
N VAL A 232 11.62 2.84 10.63
CA VAL A 232 10.26 2.92 10.08
C VAL A 232 10.19 2.32 8.67
N GLY A 233 11.23 2.47 7.86
CA GLY A 233 11.35 1.80 6.56
C GLY A 233 11.27 0.28 6.67
N VAL A 234 12.03 -0.31 7.59
CA VAL A 234 11.97 -1.77 7.85
C VAL A 234 10.60 -2.19 8.36
N LEU A 235 10.02 -1.45 9.28
CA LEU A 235 8.65 -1.71 9.77
C LEU A 235 7.63 -1.65 8.63
N THR A 236 7.77 -0.71 7.73
CA THR A 236 6.90 -0.58 6.55
C THR A 236 7.02 -1.78 5.63
N ILE A 237 8.24 -2.23 5.31
CA ILE A 237 8.46 -3.45 4.51
C ILE A 237 7.77 -4.65 5.16
N LEU A 238 7.98 -4.88 6.44
CA LEU A 238 7.43 -6.03 7.16
C LEU A 238 5.90 -6.01 7.18
N ASN A 239 5.29 -4.88 7.49
CA ASN A 239 3.82 -4.79 7.54
C ASN A 239 3.19 -4.91 6.16
N ILE A 240 3.75 -4.27 5.14
CA ILE A 240 3.25 -4.37 3.76
C ILE A 240 3.46 -5.78 3.21
N LEU A 241 4.59 -6.41 3.50
CA LEU A 241 4.85 -7.80 3.12
C LEU A 241 3.80 -8.75 3.72
N ALA A 242 3.49 -8.60 5.00
CA ALA A 242 2.46 -9.38 5.68
C ALA A 242 1.08 -9.21 5.02
N VAL A 243 0.67 -7.98 4.76
CA VAL A 243 -0.62 -7.66 4.11
C VAL A 243 -0.67 -8.18 2.68
N CYS A 244 0.38 -7.99 1.90
CA CYS A 244 0.46 -8.43 0.51
C CYS A 244 0.38 -9.95 0.40
N VAL A 245 1.14 -10.66 1.22
CA VAL A 245 1.15 -12.13 1.22
C VAL A 245 -0.21 -12.69 1.63
N ARG A 246 -0.82 -12.17 2.68
CA ARG A 246 -2.16 -12.59 3.11
C ARG A 246 -3.22 -12.26 2.06
N GLY A 247 -3.24 -11.04 1.55
CA GLY A 247 -4.21 -10.61 0.54
C GLY A 247 -4.08 -11.40 -0.77
N GLY A 248 -2.88 -11.56 -1.28
CA GLY A 248 -2.62 -12.31 -2.51
C GLY A 248 -2.88 -13.84 -2.39
N THR A 249 -2.84 -14.36 -1.18
CA THR A 249 -3.11 -15.79 -0.89
C THR A 249 -4.57 -16.06 -0.52
N MET A 250 -5.35 -15.02 -0.23
CA MET A 250 -6.72 -15.16 0.29
C MET A 250 -7.64 -15.99 -0.63
N MET A 251 -7.58 -15.77 -1.94
CA MET A 251 -8.39 -16.54 -2.89
C MET A 251 -7.99 -18.02 -2.90
N TYR A 252 -6.69 -18.33 -2.86
CA TYR A 252 -6.19 -19.70 -2.75
C TYR A 252 -6.64 -20.37 -1.46
N TYR A 253 -6.60 -19.64 -0.36
CA TYR A 253 -7.06 -20.11 0.94
C TYR A 253 -8.57 -20.44 0.92
N CYS A 254 -9.39 -19.55 0.39
CA CYS A 254 -10.83 -19.79 0.24
C CYS A 254 -11.12 -20.98 -0.67
N THR A 255 -10.43 -21.11 -1.78
CA THR A 255 -10.66 -22.16 -2.78
C THR A 255 -10.26 -23.55 -2.26
N TRP A 256 -9.05 -23.66 -1.67
CA TRP A 256 -8.45 -24.96 -1.37
C TRP A 256 -8.55 -25.37 0.11
N ILE A 257 -8.58 -24.41 1.04
CA ILE A 257 -8.66 -24.70 2.47
C ILE A 257 -10.10 -24.61 2.98
N MET A 258 -10.84 -23.55 2.61
CA MET A 258 -12.25 -23.38 2.99
C MET A 258 -13.20 -24.21 2.08
N GLY A 259 -12.69 -24.72 0.97
CA GLY A 259 -13.38 -25.66 0.11
C GLY A 259 -14.32 -25.06 -0.94
N SER A 260 -14.49 -23.72 -0.97
CA SER A 260 -15.34 -23.05 -1.97
C SER A 260 -14.79 -21.65 -2.31
N PRO A 261 -14.58 -21.34 -3.59
CA PRO A 261 -14.21 -19.97 -3.99
C PRO A 261 -15.36 -18.96 -3.77
N GLU A 262 -16.60 -19.43 -3.62
CA GLU A 262 -17.77 -18.58 -3.44
C GLU A 262 -17.80 -17.84 -2.10
N VAL A 263 -17.14 -18.38 -1.06
CA VAL A 263 -17.02 -17.73 0.25
C VAL A 263 -16.06 -16.54 0.25
N PHE A 264 -15.27 -16.36 -0.81
CA PHE A 264 -14.26 -15.31 -0.88
C PHE A 264 -14.85 -13.90 -0.66
N VAL A 265 -15.95 -13.57 -1.29
CA VAL A 265 -16.58 -12.24 -1.17
C VAL A 265 -17.01 -11.97 0.27
N ALA A 266 -17.64 -12.93 0.91
CA ALA A 266 -18.06 -12.81 2.32
C ALA A 266 -16.83 -12.72 3.25
N PHE A 267 -15.81 -13.51 2.99
CA PHE A 267 -14.56 -13.52 3.76
C PHE A 267 -13.81 -12.19 3.66
N LEU A 268 -13.65 -11.66 2.45
CA LEU A 268 -13.07 -10.35 2.21
C LEU A 268 -13.90 -9.23 2.83
N THR A 269 -15.22 -9.29 2.72
CA THR A 269 -16.13 -8.30 3.32
C THR A 269 -15.98 -8.30 4.84
N THR A 270 -15.88 -9.45 5.47
CA THR A 270 -15.64 -9.58 6.91
C THR A 270 -14.33 -8.92 7.32
N TYR A 271 -13.27 -9.14 6.56
CA TYR A 271 -11.99 -8.46 6.75
C TYR A 271 -12.10 -6.94 6.62
N CYS A 272 -12.79 -6.45 5.61
CA CYS A 272 -13.01 -5.01 5.38
C CYS A 272 -13.85 -4.36 6.50
N VAL A 273 -14.87 -5.03 6.99
CA VAL A 273 -15.66 -4.55 8.15
C VAL A 273 -14.78 -4.46 9.39
N GLY A 274 -13.92 -5.44 9.63
CA GLY A 274 -12.90 -5.40 10.67
C GLY A 274 -11.97 -4.19 10.52
N ASN A 275 -11.51 -3.89 9.33
CA ASN A 275 -10.70 -2.71 9.04
C ASN A 275 -11.40 -1.39 9.40
N LEU A 276 -12.68 -1.25 9.08
CA LEU A 276 -13.45 -0.05 9.43
C LEU A 276 -13.52 0.13 10.96
N ILE A 277 -13.78 -0.93 11.69
CA ILE A 277 -13.81 -0.91 13.17
C ILE A 277 -12.42 -0.57 13.73
N GLY A 278 -11.36 -1.17 13.20
CA GLY A 278 -9.98 -0.88 13.58
C GLY A 278 -9.60 0.59 13.38
N SER A 279 -9.98 1.17 12.24
CA SER A 279 -9.79 2.60 11.97
C SER A 279 -10.47 3.49 13.00
N ALA A 280 -11.68 3.16 13.38
CA ALA A 280 -12.44 3.91 14.39
C ALA A 280 -11.81 3.81 15.79
N LEU A 281 -11.17 2.69 16.11
CA LEU A 281 -10.52 2.46 17.41
C LEU A 281 -9.12 3.07 17.50
N ALA A 282 -8.48 3.42 16.40
CA ALA A 282 -7.09 3.88 16.39
C ALA A 282 -6.89 5.15 17.24
N LYS A 283 -7.73 6.16 17.06
CA LYS A 283 -7.62 7.42 17.80
C LYS A 283 -7.87 7.26 19.31
N PRO A 284 -8.97 6.65 19.77
CA PRO A 284 -9.19 6.43 21.19
C PRO A 284 -8.06 5.69 21.89
N LEU A 285 -7.49 4.68 21.26
CA LEU A 285 -6.39 3.90 21.83
C LEU A 285 -5.09 4.70 21.91
N THR A 286 -4.77 5.49 20.89
CA THR A 286 -3.57 6.34 20.89
C THR A 286 -3.70 7.54 21.84
N ASP A 287 -4.90 8.00 22.13
CA ASP A 287 -5.16 9.01 23.16
C ASP A 287 -4.97 8.43 24.58
N TRP A 288 -5.23 7.13 24.75
CA TRP A 288 -5.09 6.44 26.05
C TRP A 288 -3.65 6.03 26.36
N LYS A 289 -2.92 5.53 25.38
CA LYS A 289 -1.54 5.03 25.54
C LYS A 289 -0.62 5.61 24.46
N CYS A 290 0.68 5.59 24.70
CA CYS A 290 1.68 5.94 23.73
C CYS A 290 1.47 5.18 22.41
N LYS A 291 1.46 5.88 21.29
CA LYS A 291 1.24 5.29 19.96
C LYS A 291 2.24 4.19 19.60
N VAL A 292 3.49 4.30 20.04
CA VAL A 292 4.52 3.28 19.81
C VAL A 292 4.19 2.00 20.59
N SER A 293 3.70 2.13 21.83
CA SER A 293 3.26 0.97 22.63
C SER A 293 2.05 0.28 21.99
N ILE A 294 1.06 1.05 21.53
CA ILE A 294 -0.09 0.50 20.80
C ILE A 294 0.38 -0.20 19.52
N PHE A 295 1.33 0.37 18.80
CA PHE A 295 1.88 -0.21 17.57
C PHE A 295 2.50 -1.60 17.83
N TRP A 296 3.44 -1.72 18.74
CA TRP A 296 4.10 -3.01 18.94
C TRP A 296 3.20 -4.05 19.65
N TRP A 297 2.30 -3.63 20.53
CA TRP A 297 1.30 -4.53 21.12
C TRP A 297 0.34 -5.09 20.06
N THR A 298 -0.12 -4.23 19.16
CA THR A 298 -1.03 -4.64 18.08
C THR A 298 -0.32 -5.58 17.10
N ASN A 299 0.94 -5.33 16.76
CA ASN A 299 1.74 -6.26 15.95
C ASN A 299 1.94 -7.61 16.67
N ALA A 300 2.21 -7.61 17.96
CA ALA A 300 2.30 -8.84 18.75
C ALA A 300 0.98 -9.61 18.78
N ALA A 301 -0.14 -8.92 18.95
CA ALA A 301 -1.47 -9.52 18.89
C ALA A 301 -1.79 -10.10 17.51
N LEU A 302 -1.44 -9.40 16.43
CA LEU A 302 -1.55 -9.90 15.05
C LEU A 302 -0.75 -11.18 14.84
N ALA A 303 0.47 -11.24 15.38
CA ALA A 303 1.31 -12.43 15.30
C ALA A 303 0.67 -13.62 16.03
N VAL A 304 0.17 -13.41 17.24
CA VAL A 304 -0.50 -14.45 18.03
C VAL A 304 -1.76 -14.95 17.33
N VAL A 305 -2.61 -14.08 16.85
CA VAL A 305 -3.85 -14.44 16.15
C VAL A 305 -3.52 -15.18 14.84
N SER A 306 -2.51 -14.75 14.11
CA SER A 306 -2.08 -15.40 12.87
C SER A 306 -1.53 -16.81 13.11
N VAL A 307 -0.73 -17.01 14.15
CA VAL A 307 -0.25 -18.34 14.55
C VAL A 307 -1.42 -19.22 15.00
N ALA A 308 -2.35 -18.68 15.76
CA ALA A 308 -3.54 -19.43 16.20
C ALA A 308 -4.39 -19.88 15.00
N MET A 309 -4.51 -19.06 13.96
CA MET A 309 -5.23 -19.40 12.74
C MET A 309 -4.60 -20.57 11.98
N PHE A 310 -3.28 -20.74 12.08
CA PHE A 310 -2.60 -21.90 11.49
C PHE A 310 -3.13 -23.26 11.99
N PHE A 311 -3.54 -23.31 13.27
CA PHE A 311 -4.06 -24.53 13.90
C PHE A 311 -5.56 -24.76 13.69
N VAL A 312 -6.25 -23.84 13.00
CA VAL A 312 -7.69 -24.01 12.72
C VAL A 312 -7.89 -25.19 11.78
N PRO A 313 -8.81 -26.14 12.12
CA PRO A 313 -9.10 -27.26 11.24
C PRO A 313 -9.62 -26.81 9.87
N MET A 314 -9.25 -27.53 8.83
CA MET A 314 -9.81 -27.31 7.48
C MET A 314 -11.34 -27.41 7.55
N HIS A 315 -12.01 -26.56 6.79
CA HIS A 315 -13.47 -26.46 6.74
C HIS A 315 -14.17 -25.92 8.01
N ALA A 316 -13.43 -25.51 9.03
CA ALA A 316 -13.99 -24.79 10.17
C ALA A 316 -14.31 -23.32 9.81
N THR A 317 -15.24 -23.13 8.90
CA THR A 317 -15.52 -21.84 8.22
C THR A 317 -15.88 -20.73 9.19
N VAL A 318 -16.75 -20.99 10.17
CA VAL A 318 -17.17 -19.95 11.14
C VAL A 318 -15.98 -19.44 11.96
N LEU A 319 -15.10 -20.34 12.39
CA LEU A 319 -13.91 -19.98 13.15
C LEU A 319 -12.93 -19.15 12.29
N MET A 320 -12.76 -19.52 11.01
CA MET A 320 -11.95 -18.78 10.05
C MET A 320 -12.48 -17.35 9.83
N PHE A 321 -13.79 -17.16 9.73
CA PHE A 321 -14.42 -15.84 9.65
C PHE A 321 -14.17 -14.99 10.90
N GLY A 322 -14.26 -15.60 12.08
CA GLY A 322 -13.92 -14.93 13.33
C GLY A 322 -12.47 -14.45 13.37
N PHE A 323 -11.53 -15.28 12.95
CA PHE A 323 -10.12 -14.94 12.89
C PHE A 323 -9.84 -13.81 11.90
N ILE A 324 -10.40 -13.85 10.69
CA ILE A 324 -10.16 -12.80 9.69
C ILE A 324 -10.76 -11.46 10.10
N PHE A 325 -11.88 -11.46 10.82
CA PHE A 325 -12.46 -10.26 11.39
C PHE A 325 -11.51 -9.60 12.40
N VAL A 326 -10.98 -10.37 13.35
CA VAL A 326 -10.03 -9.89 14.36
C VAL A 326 -8.74 -9.39 13.69
N ILE A 327 -8.24 -10.12 12.70
CA ILE A 327 -7.06 -9.70 11.92
C ILE A 327 -7.34 -8.37 11.21
N GLY A 328 -8.52 -8.18 10.64
CA GLY A 328 -8.92 -6.93 9.99
C GLY A 328 -8.90 -5.75 10.96
N VAL A 329 -9.47 -5.91 12.14
CA VAL A 329 -9.47 -4.89 13.20
C VAL A 329 -8.05 -4.51 13.60
N LEU A 330 -7.22 -5.50 13.92
CA LEU A 330 -5.84 -5.28 14.35
C LEU A 330 -4.96 -4.68 13.25
N HIS A 331 -5.13 -5.12 12.02
CA HIS A 331 -4.37 -4.58 10.87
C HIS A 331 -4.62 -3.09 10.70
N GLN A 332 -5.86 -2.66 10.73
CA GLN A 332 -6.19 -1.25 10.52
C GLN A 332 -5.86 -0.35 11.72
N LEU A 333 -5.64 -0.92 12.90
CA LEU A 333 -5.06 -0.20 14.04
C LEU A 333 -3.60 0.19 13.78
N VAL A 334 -2.83 -0.69 13.16
CA VAL A 334 -1.39 -0.48 12.89
C VAL A 334 -1.17 0.59 11.83
N THR A 335 -1.96 0.59 10.77
CA THR A 335 -1.70 1.39 9.57
C THR A 335 -1.66 2.90 9.82
N PRO A 336 -2.64 3.55 10.48
CA PRO A 336 -2.59 4.98 10.75
C PRO A 336 -1.41 5.36 11.66
N ILE A 337 -1.12 4.55 12.65
CA ILE A 337 -0.02 4.79 13.60
C ILE A 337 1.32 4.77 12.86
N GLN A 338 1.50 3.85 11.92
CA GLN A 338 2.73 3.76 11.12
C GLN A 338 2.97 5.01 10.27
N TRP A 339 1.93 5.57 9.67
CA TRP A 339 2.04 6.82 8.92
C TRP A 339 2.41 8.01 9.80
N VAL A 340 1.86 8.06 11.01
CA VAL A 340 2.23 9.09 11.99
C VAL A 340 3.68 8.92 12.44
N MET A 341 4.11 7.69 12.74
CA MET A 341 5.50 7.40 13.10
C MET A 341 6.48 7.84 11.99
N MET A 342 6.09 7.70 10.72
CA MET A 342 6.89 8.19 9.62
C MET A 342 7.02 9.71 9.61
N SER A 343 5.95 10.43 9.83
CA SER A 343 5.99 11.89 9.96
C SER A 343 6.91 12.33 11.11
N ASP A 344 6.89 11.62 12.22
CA ASP A 344 7.75 11.88 13.37
C ASP A 344 9.25 11.73 13.03
N THR A 345 9.61 10.82 12.12
CA THR A 345 11.00 10.66 11.68
C THR A 345 11.51 11.85 10.88
N VAL A 346 10.63 12.59 10.21
CA VAL A 346 10.98 13.84 9.51
C VAL A 346 11.38 14.92 10.52
N ASP A 347 10.60 15.07 11.59
CA ASP A 347 10.92 16.02 12.67
C ASP A 347 12.22 15.65 13.38
N TYR A 348 12.44 14.38 13.62
CA TYR A 348 13.69 13.85 14.17
C TYR A 348 14.89 14.15 13.26
N GLY A 349 14.73 13.98 11.95
CA GLY A 349 15.77 14.30 10.97
C GLY A 349 16.11 15.79 10.93
N GLU A 350 15.10 16.66 11.04
CA GLU A 350 15.33 18.11 11.15
C GLU A 350 16.07 18.46 12.44
N TRP A 351 15.70 17.86 13.55
CA TRP A 351 16.35 18.08 14.84
C TRP A 351 17.82 17.63 14.86
N THR A 352 18.13 16.46 14.25
CA THR A 352 19.48 15.89 14.23
C THR A 352 20.40 16.51 13.17
N ASN A 353 19.90 16.73 11.97
CA ASN A 353 20.71 17.10 10.80
C ASN A 353 20.51 18.57 10.36
N GLY A 354 19.57 19.29 10.98
CA GLY A 354 19.28 20.68 10.67
C GLY A 354 18.52 20.90 9.37
N LYS A 355 18.15 19.85 8.64
CA LYS A 355 17.41 19.92 7.37
C LYS A 355 16.09 19.18 7.49
N ARG A 356 15.00 19.83 7.08
CA ARG A 356 13.69 19.21 6.97
C ARG A 356 13.48 18.60 5.59
N LEU A 357 13.64 17.30 5.48
CA LEU A 357 13.54 16.54 4.22
C LEU A 357 12.21 15.80 4.10
N THR A 358 11.09 16.54 4.12
CA THR A 358 9.75 15.95 4.12
C THR A 358 9.48 15.17 2.82
N GLY A 359 9.66 15.80 1.67
CA GLY A 359 9.33 15.23 0.36
C GLY A 359 10.07 13.93 0.07
N ILE A 360 11.40 13.95 0.25
CA ILE A 360 12.22 12.78 -0.04
C ILE A 360 12.05 11.67 1.01
N SER A 361 11.74 12.01 2.26
CA SER A 361 11.40 11.02 3.30
C SER A 361 10.16 10.24 2.92
N PHE A 362 9.11 10.92 2.50
CA PHE A 362 7.87 10.26 2.05
C PHE A 362 8.06 9.50 0.73
N ALA A 363 8.80 10.05 -0.23
CA ALA A 363 9.13 9.37 -1.47
C ALA A 363 9.91 8.07 -1.22
N GLY A 364 10.91 8.12 -0.34
CA GLY A 364 11.66 6.93 0.07
C GLY A 364 10.80 5.88 0.75
N THR A 365 9.84 6.28 1.56
CA THR A 365 8.91 5.33 2.19
C THR A 365 7.94 4.73 1.18
N LEU A 366 7.44 5.49 0.22
CA LEU A 366 6.62 4.94 -0.87
C LEU A 366 7.41 3.92 -1.70
N PHE A 367 8.69 4.19 -1.98
CA PHE A 367 9.57 3.22 -2.62
C PHE A 367 9.70 1.93 -1.80
N VAL A 368 9.94 2.06 -0.50
CA VAL A 368 10.05 0.92 0.43
C VAL A 368 8.73 0.14 0.51
N LEU A 369 7.59 0.82 0.50
CA LEU A 369 6.26 0.21 0.43
C LEU A 369 6.11 -0.63 -0.84
N LYS A 370 6.45 -0.09 -1.99
CA LYS A 370 6.41 -0.81 -3.27
C LYS A 370 7.35 -2.02 -3.27
N LEU A 371 8.53 -1.90 -2.66
CA LEU A 371 9.46 -3.01 -2.49
C LEU A 371 8.85 -4.14 -1.65
N GLY A 372 8.15 -3.81 -0.57
CA GLY A 372 7.42 -4.79 0.25
C GLY A 372 6.34 -5.52 -0.55
N LEU A 373 5.59 -4.82 -1.39
CA LEU A 373 4.60 -5.42 -2.30
C LEU A 373 5.26 -6.37 -3.31
N ALA A 374 6.40 -5.99 -3.87
CA ALA A 374 7.16 -6.82 -4.81
C ALA A 374 7.65 -8.11 -4.16
N LEU A 375 8.26 -8.00 -2.99
CA LEU A 375 8.74 -9.15 -2.23
C LEU A 375 7.58 -10.08 -1.83
N GLY A 376 6.43 -9.54 -1.46
CA GLY A 376 5.23 -10.32 -1.15
C GLY A 376 4.72 -11.09 -2.36
N GLY A 377 4.59 -10.45 -3.50
CA GLY A 377 4.19 -11.10 -4.75
C GLY A 377 5.17 -12.18 -5.20
N ALA A 378 6.47 -11.90 -5.13
CA ALA A 378 7.51 -12.88 -5.45
C ALA A 378 7.46 -14.08 -4.50
N MET A 379 7.32 -13.86 -3.22
CA MET A 379 7.24 -14.93 -2.22
C MET A 379 6.06 -15.86 -2.47
N ILE A 380 4.87 -15.32 -2.74
CA ILE A 380 3.70 -16.12 -3.08
C ILE A 380 3.98 -16.99 -4.31
N GLY A 381 4.45 -16.39 -5.40
CA GLY A 381 4.71 -17.08 -6.66
C GLY A 381 5.75 -18.18 -6.53
N TRP A 382 6.88 -17.88 -5.89
CA TRP A 382 7.97 -18.85 -5.73
C TRP A 382 7.61 -20.00 -4.79
N MET A 383 6.90 -19.73 -3.71
CA MET A 383 6.49 -20.77 -2.78
C MET A 383 5.42 -21.68 -3.38
N LEU A 384 4.44 -21.12 -4.09
CA LEU A 384 3.43 -21.93 -4.80
C LEU A 384 4.09 -22.81 -5.88
N ALA A 385 5.01 -22.25 -6.67
CA ALA A 385 5.76 -23.00 -7.68
C ALA A 385 6.61 -24.13 -7.06
N GLY A 386 7.29 -23.83 -5.96
CA GLY A 386 8.10 -24.81 -5.22
C GLY A 386 7.29 -25.94 -4.59
N GLY A 387 6.04 -25.68 -4.24
CA GLY A 387 5.09 -26.67 -3.72
C GLY A 387 4.41 -27.53 -4.79
N GLY A 388 4.62 -27.18 -6.07
CA GLY A 388 3.98 -27.91 -7.18
C GLY A 388 2.51 -27.54 -7.37
N TYR A 389 2.14 -26.26 -7.13
CA TYR A 389 0.78 -25.79 -7.36
C TYR A 389 0.34 -25.98 -8.81
N ASP A 390 -0.81 -26.60 -9.01
CA ASP A 390 -1.44 -26.81 -10.31
C ASP A 390 -2.88 -26.30 -10.29
N ALA A 391 -3.11 -25.19 -10.99
CA ALA A 391 -4.42 -24.56 -11.08
C ALA A 391 -5.48 -25.44 -11.77
N ALA A 392 -5.07 -26.34 -12.66
CA ALA A 392 -5.97 -27.23 -13.39
C ALA A 392 -6.33 -28.50 -12.61
N ALA A 393 -5.64 -28.80 -11.51
CA ALA A 393 -5.90 -29.99 -10.71
C ALA A 393 -7.22 -29.86 -9.93
N LYS A 394 -7.93 -30.99 -9.79
CA LYS A 394 -9.14 -31.03 -8.95
C LYS A 394 -8.81 -30.98 -7.46
N THR A 395 -7.65 -31.48 -7.09
CA THR A 395 -7.13 -31.48 -5.72
C THR A 395 -5.64 -31.10 -5.75
N GLN A 396 -5.19 -30.37 -4.74
CA GLN A 396 -3.78 -30.01 -4.59
C GLN A 396 -3.06 -31.07 -3.74
N ASN A 397 -1.74 -31.22 -3.94
CA ASN A 397 -0.93 -32.09 -3.10
C ASN A 397 -0.81 -31.52 -1.67
N SER A 398 -0.40 -32.34 -0.71
CA SER A 398 -0.27 -31.95 0.69
C SER A 398 0.76 -30.83 0.92
N ALA A 399 1.83 -30.79 0.13
CA ALA A 399 2.84 -29.76 0.20
C ALA A 399 2.29 -28.39 -0.21
N THR A 400 1.51 -28.33 -1.29
CA THR A 400 0.84 -27.10 -1.75
C THR A 400 -0.17 -26.59 -0.73
N ILE A 401 -0.99 -27.48 -0.17
CA ILE A 401 -1.96 -27.12 0.88
C ILE A 401 -1.24 -26.52 2.11
N SER A 402 -0.18 -27.16 2.56
CA SER A 402 0.63 -26.64 3.68
C SER A 402 1.25 -25.27 3.37
N ILE A 403 1.71 -25.06 2.14
CA ILE A 403 2.26 -23.78 1.70
C ILE A 403 1.19 -22.69 1.67
N ILE A 404 -0.01 -22.97 1.17
CA ILE A 404 -1.12 -21.99 1.18
C ILE A 404 -1.49 -21.62 2.61
N ILE A 405 -1.63 -22.57 3.50
CA ILE A 405 -1.90 -22.29 4.92
C ILE A 405 -0.77 -21.47 5.54
N GLY A 406 0.48 -21.83 5.30
CA GLY A 406 1.66 -21.12 5.79
C GLY A 406 1.76 -19.68 5.28
N LEU A 407 1.52 -19.45 3.99
CA LEU A 407 1.51 -18.12 3.39
C LEU A 407 0.38 -17.23 3.95
N PHE A 408 -0.77 -17.82 4.24
CA PHE A 408 -1.90 -17.06 4.78
C PHE A 408 -1.77 -16.76 6.27
N THR A 409 -1.08 -17.60 7.04
CA THR A 409 -1.03 -17.54 8.51
C THR A 409 0.37 -17.29 9.06
N LEU A 410 1.33 -18.19 8.80
CA LEU A 410 2.66 -18.16 9.43
C LEU A 410 3.57 -17.06 8.83
N ALA A 411 3.54 -16.84 7.53
CA ALA A 411 4.38 -15.82 6.91
C ALA A 411 4.03 -14.41 7.40
N PRO A 412 2.75 -13.98 7.45
CA PRO A 412 2.38 -12.75 8.12
C PRO A 412 2.75 -12.72 9.61
N ALA A 413 2.61 -13.83 10.32
CA ALA A 413 2.95 -13.92 11.75
C ALA A 413 4.42 -13.62 12.00
N VAL A 414 5.33 -14.16 11.19
CA VAL A 414 6.78 -13.87 11.28
C VAL A 414 7.04 -12.38 11.07
N CYS A 415 6.43 -11.77 10.07
CA CYS A 415 6.56 -10.33 9.82
C CYS A 415 6.08 -9.51 11.02
N TYR A 416 4.97 -9.85 11.62
CA TYR A 416 4.41 -9.13 12.77
C TYR A 416 5.24 -9.30 14.04
N VAL A 417 5.79 -10.47 14.28
CA VAL A 417 6.73 -10.70 15.41
C VAL A 417 7.97 -9.82 15.23
N LEU A 418 8.57 -9.81 14.06
CA LEU A 418 9.74 -8.97 13.78
C LEU A 418 9.40 -7.48 13.92
N SER A 419 8.25 -7.05 13.42
CA SER A 419 7.78 -5.66 13.57
C SER A 419 7.61 -5.28 15.04
N ALA A 420 7.00 -6.13 15.86
CA ALA A 420 6.82 -5.88 17.28
C ALA A 420 8.16 -5.74 18.02
N ILE A 421 9.11 -6.63 17.75
CA ILE A 421 10.44 -6.62 18.36
C ILE A 421 11.21 -5.36 17.95
N ILE A 422 11.23 -5.04 16.66
CA ILE A 422 11.95 -3.87 16.13
C ILE A 422 11.35 -2.58 16.66
N ALA A 423 10.02 -2.44 16.66
CA ALA A 423 9.36 -1.26 17.18
C ALA A 423 9.61 -1.06 18.68
N LYS A 424 9.59 -2.14 19.46
CA LYS A 424 9.85 -2.06 20.90
C LYS A 424 11.30 -1.72 21.24
N ARG A 425 12.27 -2.33 20.53
CA ARG A 425 13.69 -2.22 20.89
C ARG A 425 14.42 -1.06 20.24
N TYR A 426 14.12 -0.77 18.98
CA TYR A 426 14.94 0.12 18.18
C TYR A 426 14.28 1.47 17.86
N TYR A 427 12.95 1.55 17.91
CA TYR A 427 12.25 2.80 17.68
C TYR A 427 12.19 3.62 18.96
N THR A 428 12.87 4.78 18.97
CA THR A 428 13.07 5.60 20.17
C THR A 428 12.16 6.82 20.26
N LEU A 429 11.41 7.16 19.19
CA LEU A 429 10.54 8.34 19.15
C LEU A 429 9.22 8.11 19.90
N LYS A 430 9.33 7.76 21.18
CA LYS A 430 8.18 7.68 22.09
C LYS A 430 7.65 9.08 22.40
N THR A 431 6.39 9.18 22.80
CA THR A 431 5.71 10.46 23.03
C THR A 431 6.49 11.45 23.89
N PRO A 432 7.11 11.10 25.04
CA PRO A 432 7.89 12.05 25.83
C PRO A 432 9.10 12.64 25.09
N PHE A 433 9.85 11.80 24.42
CA PHE A 433 11.03 12.21 23.64
C PHE A 433 10.64 13.03 22.42
N LEU A 434 9.60 12.64 21.71
CA LEU A 434 9.07 13.40 20.57
C LEU A 434 8.58 14.80 20.99
N THR A 435 7.88 14.90 22.10
CA THR A 435 7.42 16.19 22.65
C THR A 435 8.60 17.12 22.95
N LYS A 436 9.68 16.58 23.51
CA LYS A 436 10.93 17.31 23.74
C LYS A 436 11.51 17.84 22.43
N ILE A 437 11.63 16.97 21.41
CA ILE A 437 12.15 17.35 20.07
C ILE A 437 11.32 18.46 19.46
N LEU A 438 9.99 18.33 19.46
CA LEU A 438 9.09 19.34 18.90
C LEU A 438 9.17 20.67 19.65
N GLY A 439 9.32 20.63 20.98
CA GLY A 439 9.53 21.83 21.79
C GLY A 439 10.84 22.55 21.46
N GLU A 440 11.93 21.82 21.30
CA GLU A 440 13.23 22.39 20.91
C GLU A 440 13.19 22.95 19.48
N LEU A 441 12.58 22.25 18.53
CA LEU A 441 12.39 22.73 17.16
C LEU A 441 11.58 24.03 17.10
N ALA A 442 10.52 24.14 17.90
CA ALA A 442 9.71 25.36 17.99
C ALA A 442 10.51 26.56 18.49
N GLN A 443 11.54 26.34 19.32
CA GLN A 443 12.48 27.35 19.81
C GLN A 443 13.67 27.60 18.87
N GLY A 444 13.73 26.90 17.72
CA GLY A 444 14.83 26.96 16.78
C GLY A 444 16.09 26.20 17.22
N ALA A 445 15.99 25.43 18.29
CA ALA A 445 17.10 24.61 18.79
C ALA A 445 17.28 23.35 17.95
N ARG A 446 18.51 22.89 17.84
CA ARG A 446 18.91 21.66 17.17
C ARG A 446 19.77 20.85 18.13
N ARG A 447 19.89 19.56 17.85
CA ARG A 447 20.73 18.66 18.64
C ARG A 447 22.18 19.14 18.69
N ASN A 448 22.73 19.32 19.90
CA ASN A 448 24.13 19.57 20.08
C ASN A 448 24.89 18.24 20.18
N GLN A 449 25.90 18.00 19.35
CA GLN A 449 26.64 16.73 19.32
C GLN A 449 27.25 16.38 20.69
N GLN A 450 27.62 17.35 21.50
CA GLN A 450 28.18 17.12 22.83
C GLN A 450 27.16 16.72 23.89
N GLU A 451 25.89 17.12 23.77
CA GLU A 451 24.82 16.69 24.67
C GLU A 451 24.38 15.25 24.42
N PHE A 452 24.56 14.74 23.20
CA PHE A 452 24.13 13.41 22.87
C PHE A 452 24.99 12.31 23.48
N GLU A 453 26.29 12.55 23.64
CA GLU A 453 27.19 11.63 24.35
C GLU A 453 26.89 11.58 25.86
N ASN A 454 26.25 12.60 26.40
CA ASN A 454 25.94 12.75 27.83
C ASN A 454 24.47 12.45 28.17
N LEU A 455 23.59 12.25 27.19
CA LEU A 455 22.22 11.82 27.47
C LEU A 455 22.20 10.35 27.88
N PRO A 456 21.52 10.00 29.00
CA PRO A 456 21.42 8.62 29.46
C PRO A 456 20.45 7.82 28.59
N VAL A 457 20.62 7.85 27.26
CA VAL A 457 19.87 7.07 26.26
C VAL A 457 20.06 5.56 26.52
N SER A 458 21.16 5.21 27.23
CA SER A 458 21.42 3.82 27.60
C SER A 458 20.63 3.33 28.83
N LYS A 459 20.03 4.22 29.62
CA LYS A 459 19.29 3.84 30.82
C LYS A 459 17.77 3.78 30.64
N GLU A 460 17.18 4.60 29.77
CA GLU A 460 15.75 4.56 29.49
C GLU A 460 15.33 3.51 28.45
N LEU A 461 16.28 2.95 27.69
CA LEU A 461 16.07 1.82 26.81
C LEU A 461 15.96 0.47 27.54
N LYS A 462 16.18 0.43 28.84
CA LYS A 462 16.16 -0.80 29.67
C LYS A 462 14.89 -0.96 30.53
N ASN A 463 13.97 0.00 30.50
CA ASN A 463 12.71 -0.13 31.25
C ASN A 463 11.51 -0.12 30.29
#